data_bf0508615f4a1188c1dd5f4ebd528876
#
_entry.id   bf0508615f4a1188c1dd5f4ebd528876
#
_cell.length_a   1.000
_cell.length_b   1.000
_cell.length_c   1.000
_cell.angle_alpha   90.00
_cell.angle_beta   90.00
_cell.angle_gamma   90.00
#
_symmetry.space_group_name_H-M   'P 1'
#
loop_
_entity.id
_entity.type
_entity.pdbx_description
1 polymer ?
#
loop_
_entity_poly.entity_id
_entity_poly.type
_entity_poly.pdbx_seq_one_letter_code
_entity_poly.pdbx_strand_id
1 'polypeptide(L)'
;GAYATNMKMFVTDYLNDDIDRLLYIDSDTIICGDISSLIFLDMENKPIGMVLDSLGARHKLEIGLNKQDDYFNGGVILYDVRKWRQDKWTEKIQEHVKNVRTCYMAPDQDILNIVLKNQIKKIDISFNLQPMHTVYSYRQYSRAFGPLQYYSEDEIQSAVDNPRILHFFRYLGEFPWHKSSLHPYVPHFDRYMALSLWKDYQKQSTEQNELVFRIERWLYKYLPRIIFLKGFKISYEIYIWKSNRDSFRQSIIK
;
A
#
# COMPACT_ATOMS: atom_id res chain seq x y z
N GLY A 1 -4.48 12.27 -12.19
CA GLY A 1 -3.43 11.46 -11.56
C GLY A 1 -3.62 9.96 -11.73
N ALA A 2 -4.83 9.50 -12.03
CA ALA A 2 -5.16 8.06 -11.94
C ALA A 2 -4.63 7.18 -13.08
N TYR A 3 -4.22 7.71 -14.23
CA TYR A 3 -3.84 6.86 -15.37
C TYR A 3 -2.52 6.11 -15.13
N ALA A 4 -1.53 6.76 -14.54
CA ALA A 4 -0.21 6.16 -14.32
C ALA A 4 -0.27 5.01 -13.30
N THR A 5 -1.04 5.13 -12.24
CA THR A 5 -1.18 4.08 -11.21
C THR A 5 -1.89 2.83 -11.76
N ASN A 6 -2.81 3.00 -12.71
CA ASN A 6 -3.53 1.89 -13.33
C ASN A 6 -2.67 1.09 -14.33
N MET A 7 -1.54 1.64 -14.81
CA MET A 7 -0.66 0.96 -15.77
C MET A 7 -0.13 -0.38 -15.25
N LYS A 8 0.07 -0.53 -13.95
CA LYS A 8 0.53 -1.80 -13.35
C LYS A 8 -0.38 -2.99 -13.70
N MET A 9 -1.68 -2.79 -13.88
CA MET A 9 -2.64 -3.85 -14.22
C MET A 9 -2.51 -4.36 -15.67
N PHE A 10 -1.85 -3.58 -16.54
CA PHE A 10 -1.77 -3.84 -17.98
C PHE A 10 -0.33 -3.96 -18.49
N VAL A 11 0.66 -3.75 -17.62
CA VAL A 11 2.07 -3.70 -18.02
C VAL A 11 2.56 -4.98 -18.70
N THR A 12 2.02 -6.13 -18.33
CA THR A 12 2.40 -7.44 -18.89
C THR A 12 2.11 -7.58 -20.38
N ASP A 13 1.14 -6.82 -20.91
CA ASP A 13 0.77 -6.86 -22.33
C ASP A 13 1.80 -6.17 -23.24
N TYR A 14 2.64 -5.33 -22.63
CA TYR A 14 3.69 -4.56 -23.34
C TYR A 14 5.09 -5.14 -23.17
N LEU A 15 5.22 -6.25 -22.43
CA LEU A 15 6.50 -6.95 -22.27
C LEU A 15 6.73 -7.93 -23.42
N ASN A 16 8.00 -8.15 -23.76
CA ASN A 16 8.40 -9.19 -24.69
C ASN A 16 8.01 -10.58 -24.18
N ASP A 17 7.85 -11.53 -25.07
CA ASP A 17 7.38 -12.88 -24.73
C ASP A 17 8.40 -13.70 -23.93
N ASP A 18 9.67 -13.33 -23.98
CA ASP A 18 10.77 -13.94 -23.21
C ASP A 18 10.83 -13.48 -21.76
N ILE A 19 10.04 -12.50 -21.35
CA ILE A 19 9.97 -12.02 -19.98
C ILE A 19 9.02 -12.88 -19.15
N ASP A 20 9.59 -13.62 -18.21
CA ASP A 20 8.85 -14.54 -17.33
C ASP A 20 8.45 -13.90 -15.99
N ARG A 21 9.24 -12.95 -15.52
CA ARG A 21 9.08 -12.29 -14.22
C ARG A 21 9.18 -10.78 -14.35
N LEU A 22 8.33 -10.07 -13.62
CA LEU A 22 8.37 -8.62 -13.49
C LEU A 22 8.21 -8.25 -12.02
N LEU A 23 9.11 -7.43 -11.51
CA LEU A 23 8.93 -6.75 -10.23
C LEU A 23 8.50 -5.30 -10.48
N TYR A 24 7.25 -4.99 -10.15
CA TYR A 24 6.73 -3.62 -10.12
C TYR A 24 6.96 -3.01 -8.74
N ILE A 25 7.41 -1.77 -8.71
CA ILE A 25 7.65 -1.01 -7.47
C ILE A 25 7.13 0.41 -7.66
N ASP A 26 6.31 0.91 -6.71
CA ASP A 26 5.85 2.30 -6.70
C ASP A 26 7.03 3.26 -6.51
N SER A 27 6.93 4.46 -7.10
CA SER A 27 7.99 5.48 -7.06
C SER A 27 8.26 6.09 -5.69
N ASP A 28 7.34 5.90 -4.74
CA ASP A 28 7.48 6.32 -3.35
C ASP A 28 8.01 5.20 -2.44
N THR A 29 8.99 4.46 -2.95
CA THR A 29 9.69 3.39 -2.23
C THR A 29 11.20 3.58 -2.24
N ILE A 30 11.90 2.89 -1.34
CA ILE A 30 13.36 2.74 -1.36
C ILE A 30 13.72 1.27 -1.15
N ILE A 31 14.57 0.74 -2.04
CA ILE A 31 15.22 -0.55 -1.86
C ILE A 31 16.43 -0.33 -0.94
N CYS A 32 16.40 -0.90 0.26
CA CYS A 32 17.44 -0.75 1.27
C CYS A 32 18.12 -2.06 1.68
N GLY A 33 17.69 -3.19 1.10
CA GLY A 33 18.27 -4.51 1.31
C GLY A 33 18.31 -5.36 0.04
N ASP A 34 18.85 -6.56 0.14
CA ASP A 34 18.88 -7.51 -0.97
C ASP A 34 17.47 -8.03 -1.29
N ILE A 35 17.06 -7.92 -2.56
CA ILE A 35 15.75 -8.33 -3.07
C ILE A 35 15.82 -9.64 -3.90
N SER A 36 16.96 -10.29 -3.98
CA SER A 36 17.16 -11.49 -4.82
C SER A 36 16.18 -12.61 -4.46
N SER A 37 15.94 -12.82 -3.17
CA SER A 37 15.00 -13.84 -2.71
C SER A 37 13.55 -13.58 -3.13
N LEU A 38 13.16 -12.31 -3.34
CA LEU A 38 11.86 -11.97 -3.90
C LEU A 38 11.77 -12.34 -5.39
N ILE A 39 12.81 -11.99 -6.18
CA ILE A 39 12.82 -12.24 -7.63
C ILE A 39 12.72 -13.73 -7.94
N PHE A 40 13.37 -14.59 -7.14
CA PHE A 40 13.36 -16.04 -7.31
C PHE A 40 12.30 -16.77 -6.47
N LEU A 41 11.36 -16.04 -5.87
CA LEU A 41 10.31 -16.61 -5.03
C LEU A 41 9.47 -17.64 -5.80
N ASP A 42 9.19 -18.80 -5.18
CA ASP A 42 8.17 -19.71 -5.68
C ASP A 42 6.79 -19.09 -5.55
N MET A 43 6.15 -18.88 -6.68
CA MET A 43 4.82 -18.25 -6.76
C MET A 43 3.65 -19.20 -6.44
N GLU A 44 3.93 -20.49 -6.17
CA GLU A 44 2.91 -21.50 -5.86
C GLU A 44 1.74 -21.48 -6.87
N ASN A 45 2.09 -21.35 -8.14
CA ASN A 45 1.11 -21.24 -9.24
C ASN A 45 0.16 -20.03 -9.13
N LYS A 46 0.57 -18.96 -8.43
CA LYS A 46 -0.16 -17.68 -8.36
C LYS A 46 0.39 -16.69 -9.39
N PRO A 47 -0.48 -15.89 -10.04
CA PRO A 47 -0.05 -14.92 -11.06
C PRO A 47 0.70 -13.71 -10.49
N ILE A 48 0.42 -13.33 -9.24
CA ILE A 48 1.11 -12.22 -8.56
C ILE A 48 1.41 -12.54 -7.09
N GLY A 49 2.44 -11.88 -6.57
CA GLY A 49 2.78 -11.85 -5.14
C GLY A 49 2.76 -10.41 -4.61
N MET A 50 2.15 -10.21 -3.44
CA MET A 50 2.01 -8.90 -2.80
C MET A 50 2.10 -9.01 -1.28
N VAL A 51 2.39 -7.89 -0.61
CA VAL A 51 2.36 -7.76 0.86
C VAL A 51 0.97 -7.32 1.32
N LEU A 52 0.50 -7.81 2.45
CA LEU A 52 -0.77 -7.38 3.04
C LEU A 52 -0.74 -5.88 3.40
N ASP A 53 -1.83 -5.19 3.13
CA ASP A 53 -1.98 -3.77 3.45
C ASP A 53 -2.20 -3.55 4.95
N SER A 54 -1.48 -2.61 5.53
CA SER A 54 -1.53 -2.33 6.97
C SER A 54 -2.82 -1.65 7.45
N LEU A 55 -3.57 -1.03 6.54
CA LEU A 55 -4.81 -0.32 6.84
C LEU A 55 -6.04 -0.93 6.13
N GLY A 56 -5.85 -2.00 5.39
CA GLY A 56 -6.87 -2.61 4.53
C GLY A 56 -8.03 -3.29 5.25
N ALA A 57 -7.93 -3.56 6.55
CA ALA A 57 -8.91 -4.37 7.28
C ALA A 57 -10.36 -3.82 7.22
N ARG A 58 -10.53 -2.49 7.26
CA ARG A 58 -11.84 -1.86 7.11
C ARG A 58 -12.17 -1.62 5.64
N HIS A 59 -11.21 -1.13 4.87
CA HIS A 59 -11.40 -0.76 3.48
C HIS A 59 -11.92 -1.93 2.62
N LYS A 60 -11.38 -3.12 2.81
CA LYS A 60 -11.83 -4.33 2.08
C LYS A 60 -13.32 -4.62 2.23
N LEU A 61 -13.92 -4.31 3.39
CA LEU A 61 -15.35 -4.53 3.61
C LEU A 61 -16.20 -3.57 2.77
N GLU A 62 -15.73 -2.36 2.57
CA GLU A 62 -16.45 -1.33 1.80
C GLU A 62 -16.44 -1.61 0.29
N ILE A 63 -15.48 -2.39 -0.20
CA ILE A 63 -15.40 -2.78 -1.62
C ILE A 63 -15.99 -4.17 -1.89
N GLY A 64 -16.68 -4.76 -0.91
CA GLY A 64 -17.41 -6.02 -1.07
C GLY A 64 -16.59 -7.29 -0.77
N LEU A 65 -15.39 -7.17 -0.22
CA LEU A 65 -14.64 -8.31 0.31
C LEU A 65 -15.13 -8.67 1.72
N ASN A 66 -14.90 -9.91 2.15
CA ASN A 66 -15.29 -10.40 3.48
C ASN A 66 -14.20 -10.12 4.52
N LYS A 67 -14.55 -10.28 5.81
CA LYS A 67 -13.58 -10.14 6.92
C LYS A 67 -12.43 -11.13 6.82
N GLN A 68 -12.66 -12.31 6.30
CA GLN A 68 -11.68 -13.39 6.15
C GLN A 68 -10.79 -13.23 4.92
N ASP A 69 -11.19 -12.41 3.96
CA ASP A 69 -10.41 -12.18 2.75
C ASP A 69 -9.16 -11.37 3.09
N ASP A 70 -8.06 -11.69 2.45
CA ASP A 70 -6.85 -10.86 2.49
C ASP A 70 -7.07 -9.59 1.66
N TYR A 71 -6.35 -8.53 2.03
CA TYR A 71 -6.28 -7.30 1.27
C TYR A 71 -4.82 -6.87 1.18
N PHE A 72 -4.31 -6.78 -0.03
CA PHE A 72 -2.90 -6.58 -0.34
C PHE A 72 -2.62 -5.16 -0.80
N ASN A 73 -1.42 -4.67 -0.47
CA ASN A 73 -0.93 -3.37 -0.89
C ASN A 73 -0.29 -3.45 -2.28
N GLY A 74 -0.69 -2.54 -3.17
CA GLY A 74 -0.27 -2.51 -4.58
C GLY A 74 1.07 -1.83 -4.87
N GLY A 75 1.84 -1.43 -3.85
CA GLY A 75 3.09 -0.69 -4.04
C GLY A 75 4.29 -1.54 -4.44
N VAL A 76 4.25 -2.83 -4.14
CA VAL A 76 5.25 -3.81 -4.61
C VAL A 76 4.52 -5.05 -5.10
N ILE A 77 4.71 -5.41 -6.36
CA ILE A 77 4.04 -6.56 -6.99
C ILE A 77 5.06 -7.38 -7.76
N LEU A 78 5.21 -8.65 -7.39
CA LEU A 78 5.95 -9.61 -8.20
C LEU A 78 4.98 -10.33 -9.12
N TYR A 79 5.19 -10.26 -10.42
CA TYR A 79 4.39 -10.96 -11.43
C TYR A 79 5.08 -12.27 -11.86
N ASP A 80 4.31 -13.33 -11.93
CA ASP A 80 4.56 -14.45 -12.83
C ASP A 80 3.90 -14.12 -14.17
N VAL A 81 4.68 -13.56 -15.11
CA VAL A 81 4.16 -13.02 -16.37
C VAL A 81 3.56 -14.12 -17.24
N ARG A 82 4.15 -15.32 -17.25
CA ARG A 82 3.61 -16.48 -17.97
C ARG A 82 2.23 -16.85 -17.43
N LYS A 83 2.13 -17.00 -16.11
CA LYS A 83 0.86 -17.36 -15.44
C LYS A 83 -0.20 -16.28 -15.63
N TRP A 84 0.19 -15.01 -15.54
CA TRP A 84 -0.69 -13.87 -15.79
C TRP A 84 -1.32 -13.93 -17.18
N ARG A 85 -0.49 -14.12 -18.23
CA ARG A 85 -0.92 -14.24 -19.63
C ARG A 85 -1.75 -15.49 -19.87
N GLN A 86 -1.30 -16.64 -19.37
CA GLN A 86 -2.00 -17.94 -19.52
C GLN A 86 -3.43 -17.87 -18.99
N ASP A 87 -3.62 -17.24 -17.82
CA ASP A 87 -4.91 -17.14 -17.17
C ASP A 87 -5.73 -15.94 -17.66
N LYS A 88 -5.20 -15.11 -18.57
CA LYS A 88 -5.85 -13.93 -19.15
C LYS A 88 -6.32 -12.93 -18.10
N TRP A 89 -5.43 -12.58 -17.15
CA TRP A 89 -5.80 -11.67 -16.07
C TRP A 89 -6.06 -10.25 -16.55
N THR A 90 -5.37 -9.78 -17.57
CA THR A 90 -5.65 -8.46 -18.18
C THR A 90 -7.09 -8.38 -18.69
N GLU A 91 -7.57 -9.39 -19.43
CA GLU A 91 -8.93 -9.43 -19.95
C GLU A 91 -9.97 -9.50 -18.84
N LYS A 92 -9.72 -10.28 -17.77
CA LYS A 92 -10.61 -10.36 -16.59
C LYS A 92 -10.72 -9.00 -15.88
N ILE A 93 -9.61 -8.28 -15.75
CA ILE A 93 -9.58 -6.93 -15.17
C ILE A 93 -10.36 -5.96 -16.07
N GLN A 94 -10.15 -6.00 -17.39
CA GLN A 94 -10.89 -5.16 -18.35
C GLN A 94 -12.39 -5.42 -18.30
N GLU A 95 -12.79 -6.69 -18.22
CA GLU A 95 -14.20 -7.08 -18.08
C GLU A 95 -14.79 -6.55 -16.77
N HIS A 96 -14.06 -6.69 -15.65
CA HIS A 96 -14.49 -6.15 -14.36
C HIS A 96 -14.70 -4.63 -14.43
N VAL A 97 -13.72 -3.89 -14.98
CA VAL A 97 -13.78 -2.42 -15.10
C VAL A 97 -14.94 -1.96 -15.98
N LYS A 98 -15.26 -2.70 -17.07
CA LYS A 98 -16.43 -2.38 -17.93
C LYS A 98 -17.76 -2.55 -17.21
N ASN A 99 -17.85 -3.49 -16.27
CA ASN A 99 -19.10 -3.88 -15.61
C ASN A 99 -19.29 -3.21 -14.25
N VAL A 100 -18.22 -2.72 -13.61
CA VAL A 100 -18.29 -2.08 -12.31
C VAL A 100 -18.86 -0.66 -12.42
N ARG A 101 -19.78 -0.33 -11.52
CA ARG A 101 -20.40 1.01 -11.43
C ARG A 101 -19.96 1.78 -10.18
N THR A 102 -19.02 1.24 -9.41
CA THR A 102 -18.53 1.83 -8.16
C THR A 102 -17.21 2.53 -8.42
N CYS A 103 -17.04 3.74 -7.87
CA CYS A 103 -15.73 4.40 -7.85
C CYS A 103 -14.92 3.82 -6.69
N TYR A 104 -13.82 3.20 -6.99
CA TYR A 104 -12.85 2.72 -5.99
C TYR A 104 -12.00 3.87 -5.45
N MET A 105 -11.64 3.81 -4.17
CA MET A 105 -10.77 4.82 -3.53
C MET A 105 -9.30 4.63 -3.92
N ALA A 106 -8.87 3.39 -4.05
CA ALA A 106 -7.55 2.98 -4.56
C ALA A 106 -7.76 2.04 -5.76
N PRO A 107 -8.13 2.56 -6.97
CA PRO A 107 -8.67 1.75 -8.06
C PRO A 107 -7.76 0.60 -8.48
N ASP A 108 -6.47 0.85 -8.64
CA ASP A 108 -5.47 -0.15 -9.02
C ASP A 108 -5.35 -1.27 -7.97
N GLN A 109 -5.26 -0.91 -6.70
CA GLN A 109 -5.15 -1.84 -5.58
C GLN A 109 -6.47 -2.59 -5.35
N ASP A 110 -7.60 -1.88 -5.34
CA ASP A 110 -8.93 -2.46 -5.11
C ASP A 110 -9.30 -3.49 -6.19
N ILE A 111 -9.08 -3.14 -7.45
CA ILE A 111 -9.37 -4.03 -8.58
C ILE A 111 -8.53 -5.30 -8.52
N LEU A 112 -7.21 -5.19 -8.25
CA LEU A 112 -6.35 -6.37 -8.09
C LEU A 112 -6.85 -7.27 -6.96
N ASN A 113 -7.21 -6.72 -5.81
CA ASN A 113 -7.70 -7.49 -4.67
C ASN A 113 -9.06 -8.17 -4.93
N ILE A 114 -9.94 -7.52 -5.70
CA ILE A 114 -11.26 -8.07 -6.03
C ILE A 114 -11.13 -9.16 -7.11
N VAL A 115 -10.48 -8.84 -8.23
CA VAL A 115 -10.43 -9.71 -9.41
C VAL A 115 -9.53 -10.93 -9.16
N LEU A 116 -8.40 -10.74 -8.47
CA LEU A 116 -7.46 -11.82 -8.14
C LEU A 116 -7.69 -12.40 -6.74
N LYS A 117 -8.86 -12.23 -6.15
CA LYS A 117 -9.19 -12.82 -4.86
C LYS A 117 -8.76 -14.29 -4.77
N ASN A 118 -8.03 -14.67 -3.72
CA ASN A 118 -7.43 -16.00 -3.52
C ASN A 118 -6.35 -16.42 -4.57
N GLN A 119 -5.98 -15.55 -5.48
CA GLN A 119 -4.95 -15.79 -6.51
C GLN A 119 -3.67 -14.97 -6.27
N ILE A 120 -3.58 -14.26 -5.16
CA ILE A 120 -2.40 -13.49 -4.76
C ILE A 120 -1.56 -14.32 -3.80
N LYS A 121 -0.25 -14.44 -4.07
CA LYS A 121 0.73 -15.01 -3.13
C LYS A 121 1.06 -13.96 -2.07
N LYS A 122 0.84 -14.28 -0.79
CA LYS A 122 1.35 -13.45 0.31
C LYS A 122 2.88 -13.57 0.36
N ILE A 123 3.58 -12.44 0.25
CA ILE A 123 5.04 -12.37 0.33
C ILE A 123 5.48 -11.76 1.67
N ASP A 124 6.76 -11.90 2.00
CA ASP A 124 7.35 -11.40 3.24
C ASP A 124 7.20 -9.87 3.34
N ILE A 125 6.80 -9.41 4.52
CA ILE A 125 6.49 -8.00 4.79
C ILE A 125 7.69 -7.06 4.61
N SER A 126 8.93 -7.55 4.73
CA SER A 126 10.14 -6.77 4.51
C SER A 126 10.27 -6.22 3.08
N PHE A 127 9.57 -6.82 2.11
CA PHE A 127 9.55 -6.37 0.71
C PHE A 127 8.56 -5.25 0.41
N ASN A 128 7.76 -4.83 1.40
CA ASN A 128 6.90 -3.66 1.30
C ASN A 128 6.56 -3.19 2.72
N LEU A 129 7.59 -2.78 3.48
CA LEU A 129 7.43 -2.38 4.87
C LEU A 129 6.76 -1.00 4.96
N GLN A 130 5.58 -0.99 5.56
CA GLN A 130 4.72 0.19 5.64
C GLN A 130 4.92 0.94 6.98
N PRO A 131 4.69 2.27 7.04
CA PRO A 131 5.00 3.11 8.21
C PRO A 131 4.38 2.65 9.53
N MET A 132 3.19 2.04 9.47
CA MET A 132 2.44 1.63 10.68
C MET A 132 3.22 0.66 11.56
N HIS A 133 4.00 -0.24 10.96
CA HIS A 133 4.78 -1.25 11.68
C HIS A 133 6.02 -0.70 12.37
N THR A 134 6.52 0.45 11.92
CA THR A 134 7.66 1.14 12.54
C THR A 134 7.22 2.04 13.70
N VAL A 135 6.00 2.58 13.61
CA VAL A 135 5.49 3.57 14.59
C VAL A 135 4.82 2.91 15.79
N TYR A 136 4.14 1.79 15.57
CA TYR A 136 3.33 1.13 16.60
C TYR A 136 3.87 -0.26 16.91
N SER A 137 3.87 -0.63 18.20
CA SER A 137 4.15 -2.01 18.57
C SER A 137 3.11 -2.95 17.96
N TYR A 138 3.48 -4.22 17.75
CA TYR A 138 2.57 -5.25 17.24
C TYR A 138 1.23 -5.27 18.00
N ARG A 139 1.25 -5.22 19.33
CA ARG A 139 0.06 -5.22 20.16
C ARG A 139 -0.84 -4.00 19.93
N GLN A 140 -0.25 -2.82 19.74
CA GLN A 140 -1.02 -1.59 19.44
C GLN A 140 -1.64 -1.67 18.06
N TYR A 141 -0.85 -2.06 17.05
CA TYR A 141 -1.30 -2.22 15.68
C TYR A 141 -2.41 -3.28 15.56
N SER A 142 -2.20 -4.49 16.08
CA SER A 142 -3.15 -5.60 15.97
C SER A 142 -4.51 -5.28 16.62
N ARG A 143 -4.51 -4.56 17.75
CA ARG A 143 -5.76 -4.12 18.40
C ARG A 143 -6.51 -3.04 17.63
N ALA A 144 -5.79 -2.19 16.91
CA ALA A 144 -6.39 -1.07 16.20
C ALA A 144 -6.79 -1.45 14.77
N PHE A 145 -5.91 -2.06 14.02
CA PHE A 145 -6.02 -2.25 12.57
C PHE A 145 -5.84 -3.70 12.12
N GLY A 146 -5.36 -4.59 12.99
CA GLY A 146 -5.01 -5.95 12.62
C GLY A 146 -6.18 -6.67 11.95
N PRO A 147 -6.00 -7.21 10.74
CA PRO A 147 -6.93 -8.15 10.12
C PRO A 147 -6.94 -9.48 10.87
N LEU A 148 -7.92 -10.33 10.59
CA LEU A 148 -8.02 -11.67 11.20
C LEU A 148 -6.83 -12.57 10.85
N GLN A 149 -6.29 -12.40 9.63
CA GLN A 149 -5.08 -13.09 9.17
C GLN A 149 -4.06 -12.02 8.77
N TYR A 150 -2.90 -12.04 9.40
CA TYR A 150 -1.83 -11.09 9.16
C TYR A 150 -0.47 -11.77 9.39
N TYR A 151 0.60 -10.98 9.40
CA TYR A 151 1.93 -11.44 9.79
C TYR A 151 2.02 -11.60 11.31
N SER A 152 2.84 -12.53 11.76
CA SER A 152 3.16 -12.69 13.19
C SER A 152 4.00 -11.52 13.72
N GLU A 153 4.10 -11.42 15.04
CA GLU A 153 4.95 -10.41 15.68
C GLU A 153 6.41 -10.55 15.27
N ASP A 154 6.92 -11.79 15.19
CA ASP A 154 8.30 -12.09 14.80
C ASP A 154 8.58 -11.72 13.34
N GLU A 155 7.65 -11.99 12.42
CA GLU A 155 7.78 -11.59 11.01
C GLU A 155 7.85 -10.07 10.88
N ILE A 156 6.99 -9.34 11.58
CA ILE A 156 6.97 -7.87 11.57
C ILE A 156 8.25 -7.32 12.20
N GLN A 157 8.67 -7.84 13.35
CA GLN A 157 9.88 -7.37 14.01
C GLN A 157 11.13 -7.63 13.15
N SER A 158 11.24 -8.81 12.56
CA SER A 158 12.33 -9.14 11.64
C SER A 158 12.38 -8.19 10.44
N ALA A 159 11.22 -7.82 9.88
CA ALA A 159 11.14 -6.89 8.77
C ALA A 159 11.49 -5.45 9.18
N VAL A 160 11.13 -5.02 10.39
CA VAL A 160 11.49 -3.70 10.93
C VAL A 160 12.99 -3.61 11.17
N ASP A 161 13.62 -4.68 11.66
CA ASP A 161 15.07 -4.73 11.92
C ASP A 161 15.88 -4.83 10.61
N ASN A 162 15.33 -5.50 9.59
CA ASN A 162 15.99 -5.74 8.31
C ASN A 162 15.07 -5.46 7.13
N PRO A 163 14.64 -4.21 6.91
CA PRO A 163 13.76 -3.86 5.81
C PRO A 163 14.48 -4.03 4.47
N ARG A 164 13.79 -4.58 3.48
CA ARG A 164 14.31 -4.72 2.11
C ARG A 164 13.78 -3.65 1.18
N ILE A 165 12.48 -3.34 1.27
CA ILE A 165 11.84 -2.24 0.55
C ILE A 165 10.97 -1.46 1.55
N LEU A 166 11.28 -0.18 1.74
CA LEU A 166 10.45 0.76 2.51
C LEU A 166 9.47 1.46 1.58
N HIS A 167 8.21 1.51 1.96
CA HIS A 167 7.17 2.20 1.21
C HIS A 167 6.74 3.48 1.93
N PHE A 168 6.89 4.62 1.26
CA PHE A 168 6.70 5.96 1.84
C PHE A 168 5.27 6.48 1.70
N PHE A 169 4.28 5.62 1.66
CA PHE A 169 2.94 6.15 1.54
C PHE A 169 2.60 7.11 2.69
N ARG A 170 1.67 7.99 2.44
CA ARG A 170 1.37 9.15 3.30
C ARG A 170 1.12 8.77 4.76
N TYR A 171 1.83 9.43 5.67
CA TYR A 171 1.65 9.31 7.11
C TYR A 171 1.37 10.69 7.73
N LEU A 172 0.26 10.84 8.45
CA LEU A 172 -0.22 12.12 9.02
C LEU A 172 -0.34 13.26 7.96
N GLY A 173 -0.73 12.92 6.75
CA GLY A 173 -0.82 13.85 5.62
C GLY A 173 0.53 14.23 5.00
N GLU A 174 1.63 13.60 5.42
CA GLU A 174 2.99 13.93 5.00
C GLU A 174 3.72 12.75 4.37
N PHE A 175 4.74 13.08 3.56
CA PHE A 175 5.75 12.17 3.04
C PHE A 175 7.12 12.52 3.62
N PRO A 176 8.13 11.64 3.58
CA PRO A 176 9.45 11.92 4.15
C PRO A 176 10.19 13.08 3.47
N TRP A 177 9.84 13.44 2.24
CA TRP A 177 10.42 14.58 1.51
C TRP A 177 9.79 15.93 1.85
N HIS A 178 8.79 15.98 2.74
CA HIS A 178 8.27 17.25 3.21
C HIS A 178 9.14 17.86 4.30
N LYS A 179 9.19 19.19 4.35
CA LYS A 179 9.90 19.94 5.39
C LYS A 179 9.28 19.67 6.77
N SER A 180 10.12 19.32 7.75
CA SER A 180 9.70 19.04 9.13
C SER A 180 8.68 17.89 9.26
N SER A 181 8.71 16.94 8.34
CA SER A 181 7.81 15.79 8.34
C SER A 181 7.98 14.92 9.58
N LEU A 182 6.85 14.41 10.10
CA LEU A 182 6.78 13.42 11.17
C LEU A 182 6.78 11.97 10.64
N HIS A 183 7.00 11.78 9.35
CA HIS A 183 7.05 10.47 8.73
C HIS A 183 8.19 9.61 9.29
N PRO A 184 7.97 8.34 9.70
CA PRO A 184 8.99 7.53 10.37
C PRO A 184 10.21 7.24 9.49
N TYR A 185 10.06 7.29 8.16
CA TYR A 185 11.15 7.00 7.23
C TYR A 185 11.92 8.24 6.74
N VAL A 186 11.76 9.40 7.40
CA VAL A 186 12.58 10.60 7.10
C VAL A 186 14.09 10.30 7.14
N PRO A 187 14.64 9.59 8.15
CA PRO A 187 16.09 9.29 8.18
C PRO A 187 16.55 8.44 6.99
N HIS A 188 15.73 7.47 6.58
CA HIS A 188 16.03 6.63 5.41
C HIS A 188 16.00 7.46 4.12
N PHE A 189 14.95 8.26 3.92
CA PHE A 189 14.84 9.15 2.76
C PHE A 189 16.04 10.10 2.68
N ASP A 190 16.41 10.77 3.78
CA ASP A 190 17.51 11.72 3.82
C ASP A 190 18.87 11.08 3.51
N ARG A 191 19.09 9.86 4.02
CA ARG A 191 20.30 9.09 3.71
C ARG A 191 20.44 8.83 2.20
N TYR A 192 19.39 8.35 1.54
CA TYR A 192 19.43 8.06 0.09
C TYR A 192 19.44 9.34 -0.75
N MET A 193 18.72 10.37 -0.29
CA MET A 193 18.73 11.68 -0.92
C MET A 193 20.16 12.27 -0.98
N ALA A 194 20.92 12.16 0.11
CA ALA A 194 22.31 12.62 0.18
C ALA A 194 23.26 11.90 -0.79
N LEU A 195 22.92 10.67 -1.21
CA LEU A 195 23.69 9.88 -2.18
C LEU A 195 23.24 10.12 -3.64
N SER A 196 22.15 10.85 -3.85
CA SER A 196 21.57 11.09 -5.16
C SER A 196 22.09 12.38 -5.81
N LEU A 197 21.76 12.55 -7.09
CA LEU A 197 22.00 13.82 -7.81
C LEU A 197 21.17 14.99 -7.24
N TRP A 198 20.17 14.70 -6.42
CA TRP A 198 19.25 15.65 -5.80
C TRP A 198 19.61 16.01 -4.35
N LYS A 199 20.85 15.71 -3.91
CA LYS A 199 21.33 15.94 -2.53
C LYS A 199 21.13 17.38 -2.03
N ASP A 200 21.16 18.36 -2.92
CA ASP A 200 21.00 19.78 -2.58
C ASP A 200 19.55 20.28 -2.70
N TYR A 201 18.59 19.38 -2.99
CA TYR A 201 17.19 19.74 -3.09
C TYR A 201 16.63 20.19 -1.73
N GLN A 202 15.98 21.36 -1.73
CA GLN A 202 15.35 21.91 -0.53
C GLN A 202 13.95 21.31 -0.35
N LYS A 203 13.74 20.60 0.75
CA LYS A 203 12.43 20.06 1.11
C LYS A 203 11.38 21.17 1.19
N GLN A 204 10.25 20.97 0.55
CA GLN A 204 9.12 21.90 0.57
C GLN A 204 8.11 21.53 1.66
N SER A 205 7.29 22.49 2.07
CA SER A 205 6.19 22.24 2.98
C SER A 205 5.14 21.34 2.30
N THR A 206 4.44 20.53 3.10
CA THR A 206 3.33 19.74 2.58
C THR A 206 2.23 20.66 2.03
N GLU A 207 1.63 20.27 0.90
CA GLU A 207 0.42 20.93 0.36
C GLU A 207 -0.81 20.62 1.22
N GLN A 208 -0.78 19.53 2.01
CA GLN A 208 -1.84 19.12 2.93
C GLN A 208 -1.83 19.99 4.19
N ASN A 209 -2.17 21.26 4.01
CA ASN A 209 -2.21 22.25 5.10
C ASN A 209 -3.62 22.44 5.70
N GLU A 210 -4.54 21.54 5.37
CA GLU A 210 -5.90 21.55 5.93
C GLU A 210 -5.86 21.46 7.46
N LEU A 211 -6.82 22.11 8.09
CA LEU A 211 -6.92 22.16 9.55
C LEU A 211 -6.91 20.76 10.19
N VAL A 212 -7.53 19.79 9.54
CA VAL A 212 -7.61 18.41 9.99
C VAL A 212 -6.21 17.81 10.15
N PHE A 213 -5.34 17.89 9.14
CA PHE A 213 -3.97 17.37 9.22
C PHE A 213 -3.09 18.12 10.21
N ARG A 214 -3.33 19.43 10.39
CA ARG A 214 -2.62 20.22 11.42
C ARG A 214 -2.99 19.77 12.82
N ILE A 215 -4.28 19.54 13.08
CA ILE A 215 -4.78 19.01 14.36
C ILE A 215 -4.23 17.58 14.56
N GLU A 216 -4.28 16.74 13.55
CA GLU A 216 -3.79 15.36 13.63
C GLU A 216 -2.30 15.31 14.01
N ARG A 217 -1.44 16.08 13.35
CA ARG A 217 -0.02 16.20 13.68
C ARG A 217 0.22 16.73 15.10
N TRP A 218 -0.57 17.72 15.53
CA TRP A 218 -0.51 18.24 16.88
C TRP A 218 -0.89 17.17 17.91
N LEU A 219 -2.00 16.45 17.71
CA LEU A 219 -2.41 15.35 18.57
C LEU A 219 -1.36 14.23 18.60
N TYR A 220 -0.80 13.86 17.45
CA TYR A 220 0.28 12.87 17.37
C TYR A 220 1.51 13.28 18.17
N LYS A 221 1.87 14.55 18.18
CA LYS A 221 3.04 15.06 18.89
C LYS A 221 2.87 15.09 20.41
N TYR A 222 1.67 15.39 20.90
CA TYR A 222 1.44 15.68 22.31
C TYR A 222 0.63 14.62 23.07
N LEU A 223 -0.10 13.75 22.40
CA LEU A 223 -0.85 12.68 23.07
C LEU A 223 -0.03 11.39 23.21
N PRO A 224 -0.29 10.62 24.30
CA PRO A 224 0.19 9.24 24.38
C PRO A 224 -0.25 8.44 23.16
N ARG A 225 0.65 7.64 22.58
CA ARG A 225 0.42 6.89 21.31
C ARG A 225 -0.86 6.07 21.33
N ILE A 226 -1.22 5.46 22.46
CA ILE A 226 -2.42 4.64 22.58
C ILE A 226 -3.71 5.47 22.46
N ILE A 227 -3.71 6.71 22.97
CA ILE A 227 -4.85 7.63 22.88
C ILE A 227 -4.98 8.16 21.45
N PHE A 228 -3.86 8.61 20.88
CA PHE A 228 -3.80 9.04 19.49
C PHE A 228 -4.31 7.96 18.55
N LEU A 229 -3.83 6.72 18.69
CA LEU A 229 -4.17 5.60 17.83
C LEU A 229 -5.68 5.28 17.83
N LYS A 230 -6.33 5.37 18.98
CA LYS A 230 -7.79 5.18 19.09
C LYS A 230 -8.54 6.26 18.31
N GLY A 231 -8.14 7.53 18.46
CA GLY A 231 -8.73 8.64 17.72
C GLY A 231 -8.48 8.54 16.22
N PHE A 232 -7.26 8.21 15.82
CA PHE A 232 -6.88 8.01 14.43
C PHE A 232 -7.71 6.89 13.76
N LYS A 233 -7.88 5.75 14.44
CA LYS A 233 -8.73 4.67 13.94
C LYS A 233 -10.15 5.14 13.66
N ILE A 234 -10.77 5.85 14.61
CA ILE A 234 -12.14 6.36 14.46
C ILE A 234 -12.22 7.35 13.28
N SER A 235 -11.29 8.30 13.20
CA SER A 235 -11.27 9.29 12.11
C SER A 235 -11.04 8.64 10.76
N TYR A 236 -10.17 7.62 10.68
CA TYR A 236 -9.91 6.84 9.48
C TYR A 236 -11.15 6.03 9.04
N GLU A 237 -11.85 5.38 9.95
CA GLU A 237 -13.09 4.65 9.64
C GLU A 237 -14.19 5.60 9.13
N ILE A 238 -14.32 6.79 9.71
CA ILE A 238 -15.26 7.84 9.25
C ILE A 238 -14.86 8.32 7.86
N TYR A 239 -13.57 8.55 7.61
CA TYR A 239 -13.06 8.98 6.31
C TYR A 239 -13.38 7.96 5.22
N ILE A 240 -13.09 6.67 5.44
CA ILE A 240 -13.39 5.58 4.51
C ILE A 240 -14.90 5.53 4.22
N TRP A 241 -15.73 5.54 5.26
CA TRP A 241 -17.19 5.51 5.10
C TRP A 241 -17.72 6.69 4.28
N LYS A 242 -17.23 7.91 4.56
CA LYS A 242 -17.66 9.13 3.84
C LYS A 242 -17.21 9.08 2.37
N SER A 243 -15.97 8.70 2.11
CA SER A 243 -15.38 8.62 0.78
C SER A 243 -16.17 7.67 -0.13
N ASN A 244 -16.55 6.51 0.40
CA ASN A 244 -17.34 5.53 -0.34
C ASN A 244 -18.77 5.99 -0.62
N ARG A 245 -19.41 6.72 0.32
CA ARG A 245 -20.74 7.32 0.07
C ARG A 245 -20.72 8.37 -1.03
N ASP A 246 -19.69 9.22 -1.04
CA ASP A 246 -19.57 10.27 -2.06
C ASP A 246 -19.28 9.65 -3.43
N SER A 247 -18.47 8.62 -3.50
CA SER A 247 -18.22 7.84 -4.73
C SER A 247 -19.48 7.17 -5.27
N PHE A 248 -20.27 6.56 -4.40
CA PHE A 248 -21.55 5.94 -4.78
C PHE A 248 -22.56 6.98 -5.32
N ARG A 249 -22.65 8.15 -4.67
CA ARG A 249 -23.51 9.24 -5.15
C ARG A 249 -23.10 9.75 -6.53
N GLN A 250 -21.79 9.91 -6.78
CA GLN A 250 -21.28 10.34 -8.09
C GLN A 250 -21.53 9.30 -9.19
N SER A 251 -21.58 8.00 -8.86
CA SER A 251 -21.90 6.94 -9.84
C SER A 251 -23.37 6.87 -10.23
N ILE A 252 -24.29 7.42 -9.39
CA ILE A 252 -25.73 7.49 -9.68
C ILE A 252 -26.09 8.71 -10.53
N ILE A 253 -25.27 9.77 -10.49
CA ILE A 253 -25.53 11.05 -11.17
C ILE A 253 -24.96 11.06 -12.61
N LYS A 254 -24.12 10.10 -12.98
CA LYS A 254 -23.61 9.88 -14.34
C LYS A 254 -24.36 8.73 -15.03
#